data_046a2c4f6d4ae831ae59b4b09070e692
#
_entry.id   046a2c4f6d4ae831ae59b4b09070e692
#
_cell.length_a   1.000
_cell.length_b   1.000
_cell.length_c   1.000
_cell.angle_alpha   90.00
_cell.angle_beta   90.00
_cell.angle_gamma   90.00
#
_symmetry.space_group_name_H-M   'P 1'
#
loop_
_entity.id
_entity.type
_entity.pdbx_description
1 polymer ?
#
loop_
_entity_poly.entity_id
_entity_poly.type
_entity_poly.pdbx_seq_one_letter_code
_entity_poly.pdbx_strand_id
1 'polypeptide(L)'
;AADLSIREVAKHCFSSPSSIIRLAKKLNLSGYNELIYKLKEAHFSQPIPFETAPSFETTNEFRQLLAKHKSHLFVILGHDFSRHLAAYISEVFNFHGIPSITTAHTHSINSQNNQNFLFIILSHSGEEKYLKETALLAKEKKHPIISFVGAKNSTLGRLADLVFSTDSYSPFSTSVAQPQMFFGQTLITFEALICAYLNHEDSIPISPKNK
;
A
#
# COMPACT_ATOMS: atom_id res chain seq x y z
N ALA A 1 3.39 -18.78 -6.16
CA ALA A 1 3.91 -18.12 -7.36
C ALA A 1 4.76 -19.14 -8.10
N ALA A 2 4.39 -19.49 -9.34
CA ALA A 2 5.15 -20.44 -10.15
C ALA A 2 6.54 -19.85 -10.41
N ASP A 3 7.59 -20.52 -9.99
CA ASP A 3 8.93 -20.19 -10.44
C ASP A 3 8.93 -20.33 -11.97
N LEU A 4 9.20 -19.24 -12.66
CA LEU A 4 9.33 -19.24 -14.12
C LEU A 4 10.33 -20.33 -14.50
N SER A 5 9.92 -21.27 -15.32
CA SER A 5 10.82 -22.29 -15.84
C SER A 5 11.87 -21.65 -16.74
N ILE A 6 13.04 -22.30 -16.85
CA ILE A 6 14.09 -21.81 -17.77
C ILE A 6 13.58 -21.64 -19.21
N ARG A 7 12.58 -22.43 -19.62
CA ARG A 7 11.98 -22.34 -20.95
C ARG A 7 11.13 -21.07 -21.12
N GLU A 8 10.38 -20.70 -20.09
CA GLU A 8 9.58 -19.48 -20.08
C GLU A 8 10.48 -18.24 -20.09
N VAL A 9 11.52 -18.21 -19.24
CA VAL A 9 12.51 -17.12 -19.23
C VAL A 9 13.20 -17.00 -20.59
N ALA A 10 13.64 -18.11 -21.17
CA ALA A 10 14.28 -18.09 -22.47
C ALA A 10 13.34 -17.55 -23.57
N LYS A 11 12.06 -17.94 -23.54
CA LYS A 11 11.03 -17.42 -24.46
C LYS A 11 10.84 -15.91 -24.31
N HIS A 12 10.71 -15.41 -23.09
CA HIS A 12 10.57 -13.97 -22.82
C HIS A 12 11.80 -13.15 -23.19
N CYS A 13 12.99 -13.75 -23.07
CA CYS A 13 14.26 -13.11 -23.47
C CYS A 13 14.62 -13.34 -24.94
N PHE A 14 13.72 -13.89 -25.75
CA PHE A 14 13.99 -14.25 -27.17
C PHE A 14 15.28 -15.05 -27.33
N SER A 15 15.52 -16.02 -26.42
CA SER A 15 16.76 -16.78 -26.31
C SER A 15 16.49 -18.27 -26.16
N SER A 16 17.57 -19.07 -26.07
CA SER A 16 17.44 -20.52 -25.80
C SER A 16 17.76 -20.84 -24.33
N PRO A 17 17.20 -21.92 -23.77
CA PRO A 17 17.59 -22.41 -22.44
C PRO A 17 19.10 -22.61 -22.27
N SER A 18 19.77 -23.10 -23.32
CA SER A 18 21.23 -23.26 -23.34
C SER A 18 21.98 -21.94 -23.22
N SER A 19 21.46 -20.88 -23.81
CA SER A 19 22.04 -19.54 -23.70
C SER A 19 21.93 -19.00 -22.29
N ILE A 20 20.81 -19.23 -21.61
CA ILE A 20 20.61 -18.84 -20.20
C ILE A 20 21.61 -19.59 -19.28
N ILE A 21 21.78 -20.92 -19.49
CA ILE A 21 22.77 -21.69 -18.74
C ILE A 21 24.19 -21.18 -19.01
N ARG A 22 24.52 -20.85 -20.25
CA ARG A 22 25.83 -20.31 -20.63
C ARG A 22 26.09 -18.95 -19.98
N LEU A 23 25.06 -18.10 -19.90
CA LEU A 23 25.15 -16.85 -19.16
C LEU A 23 25.44 -17.08 -17.68
N ALA A 24 24.71 -18.00 -17.02
CA ALA A 24 24.96 -18.36 -15.63
C ALA A 24 26.43 -18.80 -15.44
N LYS A 25 26.95 -19.67 -16.31
CA LYS A 25 28.35 -20.13 -16.24
C LYS A 25 29.37 -19.02 -16.46
N LYS A 26 29.10 -18.06 -17.36
CA LYS A 26 29.95 -16.87 -17.54
C LYS A 26 30.00 -15.97 -16.32
N LEU A 27 28.94 -15.98 -15.51
CA LEU A 27 28.86 -15.26 -14.24
C LEU A 27 29.42 -16.07 -13.06
N ASN A 28 30.09 -17.19 -13.32
CA ASN A 28 30.60 -18.13 -12.33
C ASN A 28 29.53 -18.73 -11.41
N LEU A 29 28.30 -18.87 -11.93
CA LEU A 29 27.18 -19.48 -11.20
C LEU A 29 27.02 -20.94 -11.58
N SER A 30 26.49 -21.75 -10.66
CA SER A 30 26.30 -23.20 -10.86
C SER A 30 25.28 -23.54 -11.95
N GLY A 31 24.29 -22.66 -12.17
CA GLY A 31 23.25 -22.86 -13.20
C GLY A 31 22.10 -21.87 -13.08
N TYR A 32 20.98 -22.28 -13.70
CA TYR A 32 19.77 -21.42 -13.80
C TYR A 32 19.20 -21.01 -12.42
N ASN A 33 19.08 -21.94 -11.49
CA ASN A 33 18.50 -21.65 -10.20
C ASN A 33 19.30 -20.61 -9.41
N GLU A 34 20.64 -20.72 -9.44
CA GLU A 34 21.51 -19.74 -8.80
C GLU A 34 21.47 -18.39 -9.52
N LEU A 35 21.38 -18.39 -10.85
CA LEU A 35 21.23 -17.18 -11.63
C LEU A 35 19.94 -16.44 -11.23
N ILE A 36 18.80 -17.14 -11.17
CA ILE A 36 17.53 -16.55 -10.74
C ILE A 36 17.60 -16.07 -9.31
N TYR A 37 18.22 -16.84 -8.42
CA TYR A 37 18.42 -16.44 -7.04
C TYR A 37 19.23 -15.12 -6.95
N LYS A 38 20.36 -15.04 -7.65
CA LYS A 38 21.21 -13.85 -7.67
C LYS A 38 20.54 -12.64 -8.33
N LEU A 39 19.76 -12.84 -9.37
CA LEU A 39 18.98 -11.76 -9.99
C LEU A 39 17.89 -11.25 -9.04
N LYS A 40 17.22 -12.13 -8.33
CA LYS A 40 16.26 -11.76 -7.28
C LYS A 40 16.96 -10.98 -6.16
N GLU A 41 18.10 -11.49 -5.65
CA GLU A 41 18.90 -10.82 -4.62
C GLU A 41 19.37 -9.43 -5.08
N ALA A 42 19.88 -9.29 -6.31
CA ALA A 42 20.31 -8.01 -6.87
C ALA A 42 19.15 -7.02 -7.07
N HIS A 43 17.98 -7.50 -7.44
CA HIS A 43 16.78 -6.66 -7.57
C HIS A 43 16.31 -6.11 -6.22
N PHE A 44 16.43 -6.90 -5.15
CA PHE A 44 16.10 -6.50 -3.79
C PHE A 44 17.23 -5.73 -3.06
N SER A 45 18.47 -5.82 -3.58
CA SER A 45 19.64 -5.10 -3.03
C SER A 45 19.84 -3.71 -3.65
N GLN A 46 18.96 -3.28 -4.55
CA GLN A 46 18.99 -1.89 -5.03
C GLN A 46 18.79 -0.96 -3.83
N PRO A 47 19.62 0.08 -3.67
CA PRO A 47 19.34 1.10 -2.68
C PRO A 47 17.94 1.62 -2.98
N ILE A 48 17.04 1.49 -2.00
CA ILE A 48 15.65 1.92 -2.14
C ILE A 48 15.72 3.43 -2.36
N PRO A 49 15.27 3.93 -3.52
CA PRO A 49 15.19 5.36 -3.69
C PRO A 49 14.28 5.89 -2.60
N PHE A 50 14.79 6.78 -1.76
CA PHE A 50 14.03 7.46 -0.72
C PHE A 50 13.08 8.53 -1.32
N GLU A 51 12.67 8.34 -2.56
CA GLU A 51 11.61 9.13 -3.18
C GLU A 51 10.24 8.64 -2.70
N THR A 52 9.99 8.84 -1.40
CA THR A 52 8.74 8.45 -0.76
C THR A 52 7.73 9.58 -0.69
N ALA A 53 8.09 10.76 -1.15
CA ALA A 53 7.15 11.87 -1.23
C ALA A 53 6.13 11.57 -2.36
N PRO A 54 4.84 11.50 -2.05
CA PRO A 54 3.81 11.34 -3.07
C PRO A 54 3.85 12.54 -4.03
N SER A 55 3.49 12.32 -5.30
CA SER A 55 3.42 13.39 -6.29
C SER A 55 2.45 14.49 -5.84
N PHE A 56 2.63 15.70 -6.36
CA PHE A 56 1.73 16.80 -6.08
C PHE A 56 0.27 16.46 -6.43
N GLU A 57 0.05 15.78 -7.54
CA GLU A 57 -1.27 15.33 -7.99
C GLU A 57 -1.91 14.37 -6.99
N THR A 58 -1.21 13.32 -6.61
CA THR A 58 -1.70 12.31 -5.66
C THR A 58 -1.92 12.90 -4.25
N THR A 59 -1.07 13.84 -3.85
CA THR A 59 -1.25 14.59 -2.59
C THR A 59 -2.52 15.43 -2.63
N ASN A 60 -2.79 16.08 -3.75
CA ASN A 60 -4.01 16.88 -3.93
C ASN A 60 -5.27 16.02 -3.96
N GLU A 61 -5.24 14.84 -4.62
CA GLU A 61 -6.33 13.87 -4.59
C GLU A 61 -6.62 13.39 -3.15
N PHE A 62 -5.59 13.07 -2.38
CA PHE A 62 -5.73 12.69 -0.97
C PHE A 62 -6.42 13.80 -0.17
N ARG A 63 -5.95 15.04 -0.31
CA ARG A 63 -6.53 16.20 0.38
C ARG A 63 -7.99 16.41 0.02
N GLN A 64 -8.33 16.36 -1.26
CA GLN A 64 -9.71 16.50 -1.74
C GLN A 64 -10.62 15.40 -1.21
N LEU A 65 -10.12 14.15 -1.17
CA LEU A 65 -10.88 13.02 -0.67
C LEU A 65 -11.15 13.16 0.83
N LEU A 66 -10.15 13.54 1.64
CA LEU A 66 -10.33 13.79 3.07
C LEU A 66 -11.29 14.95 3.32
N ALA A 67 -11.11 16.07 2.65
CA ALA A 67 -11.97 17.25 2.81
C ALA A 67 -13.43 16.94 2.46
N LYS A 68 -13.67 16.22 1.36
CA LYS A 68 -15.00 15.79 0.93
C LYS A 68 -15.69 14.89 1.96
N HIS A 69 -14.92 14.07 2.66
CA HIS A 69 -15.43 13.07 3.59
C HIS A 69 -15.11 13.38 5.07
N LYS A 70 -14.87 14.65 5.39
CA LYS A 70 -14.49 15.12 6.73
C LYS A 70 -15.48 14.75 7.83
N SER A 71 -16.78 14.61 7.49
CA SER A 71 -17.85 14.20 8.42
C SER A 71 -17.99 12.69 8.58
N HIS A 72 -17.24 11.89 7.82
CA HIS A 72 -17.28 10.44 7.92
C HIS A 72 -16.45 9.94 9.10
N LEU A 73 -16.79 8.75 9.60
CA LEU A 73 -15.90 8.03 10.49
C LEU A 73 -14.82 7.32 9.66
N PHE A 74 -13.55 7.60 9.93
CA PHE A 74 -12.45 6.96 9.25
C PHE A 74 -12.18 5.60 9.89
N VAL A 75 -12.26 4.53 9.10
CA VAL A 75 -12.02 3.16 9.53
C VAL A 75 -10.70 2.70 8.97
N ILE A 76 -9.71 2.54 9.86
CA ILE A 76 -8.34 2.25 9.46
C ILE A 76 -8.05 0.78 9.74
N LEU A 77 -7.72 0.03 8.71
CA LEU A 77 -7.57 -1.41 8.76
C LEU A 77 -6.16 -1.84 8.37
N GLY A 78 -5.62 -2.76 9.15
CA GLY A 78 -4.36 -3.44 8.87
C GLY A 78 -4.37 -4.81 9.52
N HIS A 79 -3.60 -5.74 8.95
CA HIS A 79 -3.42 -7.08 9.49
C HIS A 79 -1.94 -7.30 9.84
N ASP A 80 -1.66 -8.16 10.83
CA ASP A 80 -0.31 -8.43 11.34
C ASP A 80 0.46 -7.13 11.67
N PHE A 81 1.62 -6.92 11.09
CA PHE A 81 2.45 -5.73 11.31
C PHE A 81 1.75 -4.44 10.86
N SER A 82 0.92 -4.49 9.81
CA SER A 82 0.17 -3.32 9.34
C SER A 82 -0.84 -2.80 10.37
N ARG A 83 -1.24 -3.63 11.34
CA ARG A 83 -2.12 -3.21 12.44
C ARG A 83 -1.50 -2.10 13.31
N HIS A 84 -0.18 -2.14 13.51
CA HIS A 84 0.51 -1.11 14.28
C HIS A 84 0.53 0.24 13.53
N LEU A 85 0.70 0.22 12.21
CA LEU A 85 0.56 1.42 11.39
C LEU A 85 -0.89 1.95 11.40
N ALA A 86 -1.86 1.05 11.30
CA ALA A 86 -3.28 1.43 11.37
C ALA A 86 -3.60 2.14 12.69
N ALA A 87 -3.09 1.63 13.82
CA ALA A 87 -3.25 2.26 15.11
C ALA A 87 -2.60 3.65 15.15
N TYR A 88 -1.35 3.76 14.71
CA TYR A 88 -0.65 5.05 14.62
C TYR A 88 -1.42 6.08 13.78
N ILE A 89 -1.84 5.70 12.58
CA ILE A 89 -2.60 6.59 11.69
C ILE A 89 -3.91 7.04 12.35
N SER A 90 -4.60 6.14 13.04
CA SER A 90 -5.82 6.47 13.79
C SER A 90 -5.56 7.48 14.90
N GLU A 91 -4.48 7.29 15.66
CA GLU A 91 -4.11 8.23 16.73
C GLU A 91 -3.78 9.61 16.16
N VAL A 92 -3.04 9.69 15.05
CA VAL A 92 -2.74 10.96 14.38
C VAL A 92 -4.01 11.66 13.91
N PHE A 93 -4.94 10.95 13.27
CA PHE A 93 -6.22 11.54 12.85
C PHE A 93 -7.02 12.06 14.04
N ASN A 94 -7.17 11.27 15.10
CA ASN A 94 -7.90 11.67 16.29
C ASN A 94 -7.24 12.87 16.99
N PHE A 95 -5.89 12.92 17.03
CA PHE A 95 -5.16 14.06 17.57
C PHE A 95 -5.48 15.37 16.83
N HIS A 96 -5.69 15.28 15.51
CA HIS A 96 -6.07 16.43 14.67
C HIS A 96 -7.60 16.61 14.53
N GLY A 97 -8.40 15.96 15.40
CA GLY A 97 -9.85 16.14 15.41
C GLY A 97 -10.59 15.46 14.26
N ILE A 98 -9.95 14.53 13.55
CA ILE A 98 -10.56 13.72 12.52
C ILE A 98 -10.99 12.38 13.13
N PRO A 99 -12.31 12.13 13.30
CA PRO A 99 -12.78 10.93 13.98
C PRO A 99 -12.34 9.66 13.28
N SER A 100 -11.60 8.80 13.95
CA SER A 100 -11.12 7.55 13.38
C SER A 100 -11.09 6.40 14.38
N ILE A 101 -11.22 5.19 13.86
CA ILE A 101 -11.12 3.95 14.63
C ILE A 101 -10.25 2.92 13.88
N THR A 102 -9.62 2.04 14.64
CA THR A 102 -9.10 0.77 14.13
C THR A 102 -9.95 -0.36 14.67
N THR A 103 -10.24 -1.35 13.83
CA THR A 103 -11.00 -2.53 14.27
C THR A 103 -10.54 -3.78 13.54
N ALA A 104 -10.54 -4.90 14.25
CA ALA A 104 -10.40 -6.23 13.67
C ALA A 104 -11.77 -6.84 13.30
N HIS A 105 -12.87 -6.16 13.65
CA HIS A 105 -14.22 -6.69 13.50
C HIS A 105 -15.07 -5.77 12.63
N THR A 106 -15.16 -6.11 11.35
CA THR A 106 -15.96 -5.34 10.38
C THR A 106 -17.46 -5.62 10.45
N HIS A 107 -17.89 -6.58 11.29
CA HIS A 107 -19.32 -6.82 11.48
C HIS A 107 -20.09 -5.61 12.01
N SER A 108 -19.45 -4.76 12.80
CA SER A 108 -20.04 -3.50 13.27
C SER A 108 -20.27 -2.48 12.15
N ILE A 109 -19.54 -2.60 11.05
CA ILE A 109 -19.70 -1.78 9.85
C ILE A 109 -20.93 -2.22 9.03
N ASN A 110 -21.36 -3.46 9.21
CA ASN A 110 -22.56 -4.03 8.58
C ASN A 110 -23.85 -3.64 9.25
N SER A 111 -23.81 -3.21 10.50
CA SER A 111 -25.01 -2.87 11.25
C SER A 111 -25.61 -1.58 10.69
N GLN A 112 -26.82 -1.65 10.33
CA GLN A 112 -27.93 -0.79 9.89
C GLN A 112 -27.86 0.73 10.15
N ASN A 113 -26.77 1.28 10.61
CA ASN A 113 -26.65 2.71 10.85
C ASN A 113 -26.29 3.42 9.53
N ASN A 114 -27.04 4.46 9.19
CA ASN A 114 -26.76 5.41 8.10
C ASN A 114 -25.43 6.16 8.30
N GLN A 115 -24.43 5.53 8.91
CA GLN A 115 -23.13 6.11 9.14
C GLN A 115 -22.27 6.01 7.89
N ASN A 116 -21.75 7.14 7.47
CA ASN A 116 -20.84 7.20 6.34
C ASN A 116 -19.41 6.92 6.82
N PHE A 117 -18.73 6.03 6.13
CA PHE A 117 -17.35 5.64 6.42
C PHE A 117 -16.41 6.07 5.31
N LEU A 118 -15.15 6.32 5.67
CA LEU A 118 -14.02 6.33 4.76
C LEU A 118 -13.05 5.26 5.23
N PHE A 119 -12.69 4.33 4.34
CA PHE A 119 -11.79 3.24 4.67
C PHE A 119 -10.36 3.60 4.28
N ILE A 120 -9.41 3.35 5.19
CA ILE A 120 -7.97 3.38 4.92
C ILE A 120 -7.43 1.98 5.21
N ILE A 121 -6.94 1.31 4.17
CA ILE A 121 -6.56 -0.11 4.25
C ILE A 121 -5.07 -0.24 3.97
N LEU A 122 -4.33 -0.86 4.91
CA LEU A 122 -2.90 -1.07 4.82
C LEU A 122 -2.59 -2.56 4.69
N SER A 123 -1.94 -2.95 3.59
CA SER A 123 -1.58 -4.34 3.35
C SER A 123 -0.34 -4.46 2.47
N HIS A 124 0.74 -5.04 2.98
CA HIS A 124 1.96 -5.22 2.21
C HIS A 124 1.71 -6.05 0.93
N SER A 125 1.03 -7.18 1.02
CA SER A 125 0.71 -7.98 -0.17
C SER A 125 -0.44 -7.41 -0.99
N GLY A 126 -1.38 -6.71 -0.34
CA GLY A 126 -2.65 -6.31 -0.94
C GLY A 126 -3.60 -7.49 -1.23
N GLU A 127 -3.29 -8.69 -0.70
CA GLU A 127 -4.01 -9.94 -0.98
C GLU A 127 -4.58 -10.61 0.28
N GLU A 128 -4.48 -9.96 1.43
CA GLU A 128 -5.01 -10.49 2.68
C GLU A 128 -6.55 -10.64 2.57
N LYS A 129 -7.04 -11.86 2.86
CA LYS A 129 -8.44 -12.26 2.58
C LYS A 129 -9.46 -11.36 3.28
N TYR A 130 -9.27 -11.16 4.58
CA TYR A 130 -10.18 -10.36 5.38
C TYR A 130 -10.26 -8.89 4.90
N LEU A 131 -9.12 -8.28 4.56
CA LEU A 131 -9.07 -6.90 4.07
C LEU A 131 -9.73 -6.77 2.69
N LYS A 132 -9.57 -7.77 1.82
CA LYS A 132 -10.24 -7.81 0.51
C LYS A 132 -11.75 -7.92 0.64
N GLU A 133 -12.24 -8.82 1.50
CA GLU A 133 -13.68 -8.99 1.76
C GLU A 133 -14.28 -7.68 2.31
N THR A 134 -13.57 -7.01 3.21
CA THR A 134 -14.00 -5.71 3.73
C THR A 134 -14.01 -4.63 2.65
N ALA A 135 -12.98 -4.57 1.79
CA ALA A 135 -12.92 -3.61 0.70
C ALA A 135 -14.05 -3.82 -0.32
N LEU A 136 -14.37 -5.07 -0.66
CA LEU A 136 -15.49 -5.40 -1.54
C LEU A 136 -16.84 -4.90 -0.95
N LEU A 137 -17.07 -5.15 0.34
CA LEU A 137 -18.27 -4.70 1.03
C LEU A 137 -18.36 -3.16 1.09
N ALA A 138 -17.22 -2.49 1.38
CA ALA A 138 -17.14 -1.03 1.37
C ALA A 138 -17.49 -0.47 -0.02
N LYS A 139 -16.98 -1.09 -1.08
CA LYS A 139 -17.26 -0.71 -2.48
C LYS A 139 -18.73 -0.88 -2.84
N GLU A 140 -19.32 -2.02 -2.45
CA GLU A 140 -20.76 -2.28 -2.65
C GLU A 140 -21.64 -1.20 -1.99
N LYS A 141 -21.23 -0.78 -0.78
CA LYS A 141 -21.93 0.30 -0.05
C LYS A 141 -21.53 1.71 -0.48
N LYS A 142 -20.69 1.86 -1.50
CA LYS A 142 -20.19 3.13 -2.05
C LYS A 142 -19.40 3.97 -1.02
N HIS A 143 -18.76 3.33 -0.08
CA HIS A 143 -17.81 3.99 0.82
C HIS A 143 -16.47 4.19 0.11
N PRO A 144 -15.86 5.38 0.23
CA PRO A 144 -14.53 5.63 -0.36
C PRO A 144 -13.44 4.80 0.33
N ILE A 145 -12.47 4.36 -0.47
CA ILE A 145 -11.37 3.51 -0.02
C ILE A 145 -10.04 4.14 -0.44
N ILE A 146 -9.17 4.38 0.52
CA ILE A 146 -7.74 4.66 0.31
C ILE A 146 -6.96 3.41 0.67
N SER A 147 -6.03 2.97 -0.18
CA SER A 147 -5.17 1.84 0.15
C SER A 147 -3.69 2.19 0.12
N PHE A 148 -2.95 1.69 1.11
CA PHE A 148 -1.50 1.63 1.12
C PHE A 148 -1.08 0.19 0.90
N VAL A 149 -0.41 -0.08 -0.21
CA VAL A 149 -0.07 -1.45 -0.63
C VAL A 149 1.40 -1.56 -1.05
N GLY A 150 1.96 -2.74 -0.92
CA GLY A 150 3.30 -3.02 -1.43
C GLY A 150 3.35 -3.36 -2.92
N ALA A 151 2.17 -3.57 -3.55
CA ALA A 151 2.05 -3.78 -4.99
C ALA A 151 0.80 -3.10 -5.54
N LYS A 152 0.97 -2.12 -6.44
CA LYS A 152 -0.13 -1.36 -7.04
C LYS A 152 -1.17 -2.24 -7.72
N ASN A 153 -0.72 -3.30 -8.38
CA ASN A 153 -1.58 -4.23 -9.12
C ASN A 153 -2.23 -5.32 -8.24
N SER A 154 -2.11 -5.22 -6.91
CA SER A 154 -2.80 -6.11 -5.98
C SER A 154 -4.32 -5.95 -6.04
N THR A 155 -5.05 -6.90 -5.44
CA THR A 155 -6.52 -6.83 -5.38
C THR A 155 -6.99 -5.58 -4.63
N LEU A 156 -6.38 -5.26 -3.47
CA LEU A 156 -6.70 -4.05 -2.73
C LEU A 156 -6.34 -2.77 -3.50
N GLY A 157 -5.22 -2.78 -4.24
CA GLY A 157 -4.85 -1.65 -5.11
C GLY A 157 -5.89 -1.37 -6.19
N ARG A 158 -6.49 -2.41 -6.78
CA ARG A 158 -7.55 -2.25 -7.80
C ARG A 158 -8.92 -1.87 -7.24
N LEU A 159 -9.19 -2.20 -5.99
CA LEU A 159 -10.48 -1.88 -5.35
C LEU A 159 -10.52 -0.46 -4.80
N ALA A 160 -9.40 0.13 -4.46
CA ALA A 160 -9.33 1.45 -3.87
C ALA A 160 -9.63 2.58 -4.87
N ASP A 161 -10.17 3.67 -4.35
CA ASP A 161 -10.40 4.91 -5.10
C ASP A 161 -9.12 5.75 -5.18
N LEU A 162 -8.24 5.61 -4.16
CA LEU A 162 -6.90 6.19 -4.14
C LEU A 162 -5.89 5.19 -3.62
N VAL A 163 -4.77 5.02 -4.33
CA VAL A 163 -3.76 4.00 -4.05
C VAL A 163 -2.39 4.63 -3.85
N PHE A 164 -1.76 4.30 -2.73
CA PHE A 164 -0.35 4.54 -2.46
C PHE A 164 0.39 3.21 -2.50
N SER A 165 1.28 3.04 -3.48
CA SER A 165 2.09 1.83 -3.61
C SER A 165 3.55 2.13 -3.28
N THR A 166 4.15 1.25 -2.50
CA THR A 166 5.59 1.30 -2.24
C THR A 166 6.40 0.47 -3.22
N ASP A 167 5.73 -0.33 -4.06
CA ASP A 167 6.29 -1.29 -5.00
C ASP A 167 7.34 -2.24 -4.37
N SER A 168 7.22 -2.43 -3.06
CA SER A 168 8.13 -3.24 -2.24
C SER A 168 7.72 -4.71 -2.11
N TYR A 169 6.51 -5.07 -2.54
CA TYR A 169 6.03 -6.45 -2.46
C TYR A 169 6.33 -7.23 -3.72
N SER A 170 6.94 -8.39 -3.53
CA SER A 170 7.06 -9.41 -4.56
C SER A 170 6.57 -10.75 -4.03
N PRO A 171 5.63 -11.42 -4.70
CA PRO A 171 5.17 -12.76 -4.31
C PRO A 171 6.28 -13.82 -4.42
N PHE A 172 7.40 -13.47 -5.04
CA PHE A 172 8.57 -14.34 -5.22
C PHE A 172 9.64 -14.12 -4.15
N SER A 173 9.49 -13.12 -3.28
CA SER A 173 10.42 -12.89 -2.19
C SER A 173 10.23 -13.98 -1.13
N THR A 174 11.19 -14.89 -1.04
CA THR A 174 11.22 -15.96 -0.05
C THR A 174 12.01 -15.58 1.22
N SER A 175 12.62 -14.41 1.24
CA SER A 175 13.46 -13.98 2.35
C SER A 175 12.61 -13.37 3.47
N VAL A 176 12.31 -14.18 4.47
CA VAL A 176 11.71 -13.74 5.74
C VAL A 176 12.65 -12.85 6.54
N ALA A 177 13.95 -12.86 6.21
CA ALA A 177 14.99 -12.16 6.95
C ALA A 177 15.29 -10.74 6.45
N GLN A 178 14.74 -10.32 5.31
CA GLN A 178 14.98 -8.96 4.79
C GLN A 178 14.02 -7.95 5.40
N PRO A 179 14.49 -6.74 5.74
CA PRO A 179 13.63 -5.67 6.20
C PRO A 179 12.55 -5.37 5.17
N GLN A 180 11.29 -5.35 5.63
CA GLN A 180 10.17 -4.97 4.77
C GLN A 180 10.03 -3.44 4.77
N MET A 181 10.52 -2.82 3.72
CA MET A 181 10.51 -1.36 3.59
C MET A 181 9.10 -0.77 3.45
N PHE A 182 8.11 -1.61 3.14
CA PHE A 182 6.70 -1.22 3.08
C PHE A 182 6.26 -0.40 4.29
N PHE A 183 6.56 -0.86 5.50
CA PHE A 183 6.08 -0.21 6.72
C PHE A 183 6.68 1.19 6.91
N GLY A 184 8.00 1.32 6.74
CA GLY A 184 8.68 2.60 6.86
C GLY A 184 8.26 3.58 5.76
N GLN A 185 8.19 3.13 4.52
CA GLN A 185 7.76 3.96 3.40
C GLN A 185 6.30 4.40 3.54
N THR A 186 5.40 3.50 3.94
CA THR A 186 3.99 3.84 4.20
C THR A 186 3.86 4.90 5.27
N LEU A 187 4.63 4.79 6.36
CA LEU A 187 4.63 5.76 7.43
C LEU A 187 5.07 7.15 6.95
N ILE A 188 6.22 7.22 6.25
CA ILE A 188 6.74 8.49 5.71
C ILE A 188 5.76 9.10 4.70
N THR A 189 5.18 8.28 3.81
CA THR A 189 4.17 8.75 2.85
C THR A 189 2.95 9.32 3.57
N PHE A 190 2.44 8.63 4.60
CA PHE A 190 1.30 9.10 5.38
C PHE A 190 1.62 10.44 6.09
N GLU A 191 2.78 10.55 6.73
CA GLU A 191 3.22 11.79 7.40
C GLU A 191 3.28 12.97 6.41
N ALA A 192 3.83 12.77 5.21
CA ALA A 192 3.86 13.80 4.18
C ALA A 192 2.44 14.22 3.73
N LEU A 193 1.53 13.24 3.57
CA LEU A 193 0.15 13.48 3.15
C LEU A 193 -0.65 14.24 4.20
N ILE A 194 -0.56 13.84 5.47
CA ILE A 194 -1.30 14.49 6.55
C ILE A 194 -0.77 15.91 6.82
N CYS A 195 0.54 16.11 6.76
CA CYS A 195 1.15 17.41 6.85
C CYS A 195 0.64 18.36 5.75
N ALA A 196 0.59 17.87 4.49
CA ALA A 196 0.06 18.65 3.37
C ALA A 196 -1.44 18.95 3.51
N TYR A 197 -2.22 18.06 4.11
CA TYR A 197 -3.64 18.26 4.39
C TYR A 197 -3.84 19.36 5.45
N LEU A 198 -3.15 19.26 6.57
CA LEU A 198 -3.29 20.20 7.70
C LEU A 198 -2.82 21.60 7.33
N ASN A 199 -1.66 21.76 6.69
CA ASN A 199 -1.14 23.06 6.25
C ASN A 199 -2.09 23.80 5.30
N HIS A 200 -2.94 23.09 4.58
CA HIS A 200 -3.93 23.71 3.71
C HIS A 200 -5.19 24.16 4.45
N GLU A 201 -5.62 23.42 5.49
CA GLU A 201 -6.74 23.85 6.32
C GLU A 201 -6.43 25.13 7.08
N ASP A 202 -5.21 25.28 7.58
CA ASP A 202 -4.75 26.50 8.26
C ASP A 202 -4.66 27.73 7.33
N SER A 203 -4.61 27.51 6.02
CA SER A 203 -4.54 28.57 5.00
C SER A 203 -5.92 29.12 4.60
N ILE A 204 -7.02 28.51 5.06
CA ILE A 204 -8.38 29.03 4.83
C ILE A 204 -8.69 30.04 5.94
N PRO A 205 -8.81 31.38 5.64
CA PRO A 205 -9.10 32.36 6.66
C PRO A 205 -10.43 32.03 7.33
N ILE A 206 -10.40 31.89 8.66
CA ILE A 206 -11.61 31.73 9.47
C ILE A 206 -12.46 32.98 9.24
N SER A 207 -13.57 32.83 8.50
CA SER A 207 -14.57 33.89 8.38
C SER A 207 -15.00 34.32 9.79
N PRO A 208 -14.92 35.62 10.15
CA PRO A 208 -15.31 36.02 11.50
C PRO A 208 -16.78 35.69 11.71
N LYS A 209 -17.05 34.90 12.74
CA LYS A 209 -18.42 34.66 13.21
C LYS A 209 -18.99 35.99 13.59
N ASN A 210 -19.92 36.52 12.77
CA ASN A 210 -20.73 37.68 13.14
C ASN A 210 -21.41 37.40 14.48
N LYS A 211 -21.15 38.28 15.43
CA LYS A 211 -21.83 38.33 16.71
C LYS A 211 -23.28 38.78 16.53
#